data_8c13802d24da8ff241ba282fae663958
#
_entry.id   8c13802d24da8ff241ba282fae663958
#
_cell.length_a   1.000
_cell.length_b   1.000
_cell.length_c   1.000
_cell.angle_alpha   90.00
_cell.angle_beta   90.00
_cell.angle_gamma   90.00
#
_symmetry.space_group_name_H-M   'P 1'
#
loop_
_entity.id
_entity.type
_entity.pdbx_description
1 polymer ?
#
loop_
_entity_poly.entity_id
_entity_poly.type
_entity_poly.pdbx_seq_one_letter_code
_entity_poly.pdbx_strand_id
1 'polypeptide(L)'
;MFTFSRASASAAALAFTLTLTACGGGHHHGNPGGPGPGPVGNGPTYDVIPIGLPGIAYGEVTRRGIANGGIVAGTSRGADGVAHAFLYDGSKTIGLGTLGGDFSQAMAVNACGHVTGWSTTKAGIVHAFLYDGTMHDLGTLGGSDAEGTVITHCGQITGWSATAAGQTHAFLYDGKKLNDLGSLGGNSFGNGLNNLGVVVGYSYGPGNAWFHAFLYDSRTGGPLVDLGSPVGNSVAVDINDAGQVTGWFRNGEGPIGAFLYELGKIRDIGTLGGAGAEAVAINGAGLVVGMSATADGSNRGFVYDGTTMASIGALPGGNFSTAEAINASGLVVGASATDTEAHAVSWTRRDGLVDLNDRLHAPPAGLVLVHALAVADDGYIVVRTNQGLALLKPRK
;
A
#
# COMPACT_ATOMS: atom_id res chain seq x y z
N MET A 1 -1.69 30.42 21.72
CA MET A 1 -1.41 29.17 22.43
C MET A 1 -2.31 28.11 21.76
N PHE A 2 -1.89 27.60 20.61
CA PHE A 2 -2.63 26.59 19.82
C PHE A 2 -1.89 25.28 19.96
N THR A 3 -2.52 24.33 20.63
CA THR A 3 -2.05 22.96 20.77
C THR A 3 -2.27 22.24 19.44
N PHE A 4 -1.20 21.97 18.70
CA PHE A 4 -1.24 21.05 17.58
C PHE A 4 -1.39 19.62 18.10
N SER A 5 -2.55 19.03 17.87
CA SER A 5 -2.77 17.59 17.98
C SER A 5 -1.81 16.85 17.04
N ARG A 6 -1.04 15.91 17.59
CA ARG A 6 -0.13 15.02 16.87
C ARG A 6 -0.95 14.16 15.88
N ALA A 7 -0.96 14.55 14.62
CA ALA A 7 -1.31 13.63 13.53
C ALA A 7 -0.01 12.91 13.16
N SER A 8 0.05 11.61 13.44
CA SER A 8 1.06 10.71 12.93
C SER A 8 1.10 10.82 11.40
N ALA A 9 2.28 11.09 10.84
CA ALA A 9 2.50 11.03 9.40
C ALA A 9 2.60 9.55 8.96
N SER A 10 1.56 8.77 9.20
CA SER A 10 1.34 7.53 8.45
C SER A 10 0.99 7.95 7.03
N ALA A 11 1.64 7.32 6.03
CA ALA A 11 1.28 7.45 4.64
C ALA A 11 -0.24 7.51 4.53
N ALA A 12 -0.77 8.63 4.03
CA ALA A 12 -2.18 8.92 4.01
C ALA A 12 -2.89 7.85 3.16
N ALA A 13 -3.26 6.75 3.80
CA ALA A 13 -4.39 5.97 3.35
C ALA A 13 -5.60 6.88 3.62
N LEU A 14 -6.03 7.61 2.59
CA LEU A 14 -7.31 8.31 2.62
C LEU A 14 -8.38 7.24 2.83
N ALA A 15 -8.77 7.04 4.09
CA ALA A 15 -9.98 6.31 4.42
C ALA A 15 -11.16 7.19 3.97
N PHE A 16 -11.63 7.00 2.74
CA PHE A 16 -12.92 7.50 2.31
C PHE A 16 -13.99 6.76 3.08
N THR A 17 -14.49 7.38 4.14
CA THR A 17 -15.76 6.99 4.74
C THR A 17 -16.86 7.35 3.75
N LEU A 18 -17.42 6.35 3.06
CA LEU A 18 -18.64 6.51 2.27
C LEU A 18 -19.81 6.79 3.23
N THR A 19 -20.22 8.05 3.35
CA THR A 19 -21.56 8.39 3.84
C THR A 19 -22.51 8.38 2.65
N LEU A 20 -23.28 7.32 2.52
CA LEU A 20 -24.43 7.25 1.59
C LEU A 20 -25.53 8.19 2.08
N THR A 21 -25.65 9.36 1.45
CA THR A 21 -26.89 10.15 1.51
C THR A 21 -27.78 9.73 0.35
N ALA A 22 -28.83 9.01 0.66
CA ALA A 22 -29.88 8.68 -0.29
C ALA A 22 -30.71 9.94 -0.59
N CYS A 23 -30.72 10.40 -1.84
CA CYS A 23 -31.75 11.27 -2.39
C CYS A 23 -32.41 10.57 -3.58
N GLY A 24 -33.66 10.23 -3.42
CA GLY A 24 -34.49 9.63 -4.44
C GLY A 24 -34.96 10.64 -5.49
N GLY A 25 -35.27 10.15 -6.69
CA GLY A 25 -35.98 10.90 -7.75
C GLY A 25 -35.69 10.30 -9.11
N GLY A 26 -36.62 9.48 -9.62
CA GLY A 26 -36.49 8.75 -10.88
C GLY A 26 -36.59 9.63 -12.12
N HIS A 27 -36.07 9.07 -13.22
CA HIS A 27 -36.72 9.05 -14.54
C HIS A 27 -35.95 8.06 -15.45
N HIS A 28 -36.74 7.11 -16.00
CA HIS A 28 -36.30 6.15 -17.02
C HIS A 28 -35.95 6.85 -18.34
N HIS A 29 -34.76 6.60 -18.88
CA HIS A 29 -34.52 6.54 -20.31
C HIS A 29 -33.64 5.33 -20.60
N GLY A 30 -34.19 4.39 -21.34
CA GLY A 30 -33.51 3.21 -21.81
C GLY A 30 -32.39 3.56 -22.78
N ASN A 31 -31.24 2.92 -22.59
CA ASN A 31 -30.13 2.90 -23.54
C ASN A 31 -29.90 1.45 -23.97
N PRO A 32 -29.75 1.17 -25.28
CA PRO A 32 -29.69 -0.19 -25.79
C PRO A 32 -28.31 -0.80 -25.56
N GLY A 33 -28.32 -1.99 -24.97
CA GLY A 33 -27.40 -3.09 -25.18
C GLY A 33 -25.88 -2.81 -25.21
N GLY A 34 -25.28 -2.66 -24.01
CA GLY A 34 -23.86 -3.02 -23.86
C GLY A 34 -23.71 -4.55 -23.83
N PRO A 35 -22.55 -5.14 -24.24
CA PRO A 35 -22.36 -6.58 -24.19
C PRO A 35 -22.53 -7.06 -22.75
N GLY A 36 -23.41 -8.05 -22.58
CA GLY A 36 -23.64 -8.73 -21.31
C GLY A 36 -22.33 -9.34 -20.78
N PRO A 37 -22.27 -9.73 -19.47
CA PRO A 37 -21.10 -10.31 -18.89
C PRO A 37 -20.64 -11.47 -19.78
N GLY A 38 -19.40 -11.35 -20.29
CA GLY A 38 -18.77 -12.42 -21.06
C GLY A 38 -18.68 -13.68 -20.20
N PRO A 39 -18.53 -14.86 -20.80
CA PRO A 39 -18.46 -16.11 -20.06
C PRO A 39 -17.40 -16.00 -18.98
N VAL A 40 -17.75 -16.42 -17.75
CA VAL A 40 -16.88 -16.48 -16.57
C VAL A 40 -15.56 -17.14 -17.02
N GLY A 41 -14.52 -16.35 -17.25
CA GLY A 41 -13.24 -16.83 -17.77
C GLY A 41 -12.66 -17.92 -16.87
N ASN A 42 -11.85 -18.83 -17.45
CA ASN A 42 -11.17 -19.95 -16.75
C ASN A 42 -10.07 -19.49 -15.76
N GLY A 43 -10.24 -18.34 -15.07
CA GLY A 43 -9.33 -17.87 -14.05
C GLY A 43 -9.36 -18.74 -12.79
N PRO A 44 -8.38 -18.58 -11.88
CA PRO A 44 -8.31 -19.37 -10.66
C PRO A 44 -9.56 -19.18 -9.79
N THR A 45 -9.96 -20.25 -9.10
CA THR A 45 -10.87 -20.19 -7.96
C THR A 45 -10.06 -20.20 -6.68
N TYR A 46 -10.68 -19.77 -5.58
CA TYR A 46 -9.96 -19.59 -4.32
C TYR A 46 -10.65 -20.31 -3.16
N ASP A 47 -9.83 -20.90 -2.29
CA ASP A 47 -10.26 -21.28 -0.94
C ASP A 47 -10.09 -20.08 0.00
N VAL A 48 -11.05 -19.87 0.90
CA VAL A 48 -11.01 -18.76 1.87
C VAL A 48 -10.44 -19.25 3.19
N ILE A 49 -9.39 -18.58 3.66
CA ILE A 49 -8.74 -18.86 4.95
C ILE A 49 -8.88 -17.61 5.83
N PRO A 50 -9.69 -17.62 6.89
CA PRO A 50 -9.73 -16.53 7.85
C PRO A 50 -8.34 -16.31 8.49
N ILE A 51 -7.89 -15.05 8.56
CA ILE A 51 -6.62 -14.65 9.18
C ILE A 51 -6.85 -13.52 10.19
N GLY A 52 -5.96 -13.39 11.15
CA GLY A 52 -6.04 -12.41 12.23
C GLY A 52 -6.03 -13.09 13.59
N LEU A 53 -5.83 -12.31 14.65
CA LEU A 53 -5.84 -12.83 16.00
C LEU A 53 -7.27 -13.13 16.48
N PRO A 54 -7.50 -14.16 17.29
CA PRO A 54 -8.82 -14.47 17.84
C PRO A 54 -9.39 -13.31 18.68
N GLY A 55 -10.71 -13.09 18.60
CA GLY A 55 -11.42 -12.06 19.38
C GLY A 55 -11.23 -10.63 18.87
N ILE A 56 -10.75 -10.45 17.64
CA ILE A 56 -10.45 -9.16 17.03
C ILE A 56 -11.67 -8.62 16.29
N ALA A 57 -11.98 -7.33 16.53
CA ALA A 57 -13.07 -6.63 15.87
C ALA A 57 -12.71 -6.13 14.47
N TYR A 58 -11.42 -5.83 14.23
CA TYR A 58 -10.95 -5.24 12.99
C TYR A 58 -9.47 -5.60 12.71
N GLY A 59 -9.13 -5.78 11.43
CA GLY A 59 -7.76 -6.05 11.00
C GLY A 59 -7.35 -5.22 9.79
N GLU A 60 -6.05 -4.91 9.71
CA GLU A 60 -5.43 -4.15 8.63
C GLU A 60 -4.22 -4.91 8.07
N VAL A 61 -4.07 -4.88 6.77
CA VAL A 61 -2.89 -5.37 6.04
C VAL A 61 -2.52 -4.34 5.00
N THR A 62 -1.26 -3.97 4.92
CA THR A 62 -0.76 -3.09 3.87
C THR A 62 -0.55 -3.88 2.56
N ARG A 63 -0.38 -3.20 1.42
CA ARG A 63 -0.04 -3.85 0.16
C ARG A 63 1.27 -4.67 0.21
N ARG A 64 2.15 -4.38 1.16
CA ARG A 64 3.43 -5.09 1.42
C ARG A 64 3.30 -6.13 2.55
N GLY A 65 2.10 -6.33 3.05
CA GLY A 65 1.82 -7.28 4.14
C GLY A 65 1.60 -8.71 3.68
N ILE A 66 1.97 -9.08 2.45
CA ILE A 66 1.88 -10.44 1.94
C ILE A 66 3.18 -10.85 1.23
N ALA A 67 3.54 -12.12 1.37
CA ALA A 67 4.62 -12.76 0.64
C ALA A 67 4.16 -14.11 0.07
N ASN A 68 4.97 -14.70 -0.83
CA ASN A 68 4.70 -16.01 -1.43
C ASN A 68 4.52 -17.10 -0.36
N GLY A 69 3.73 -18.12 -0.67
CA GLY A 69 3.34 -19.16 0.29
C GLY A 69 2.15 -18.76 1.16
N GLY A 70 1.55 -17.60 0.91
CA GLY A 70 0.43 -17.09 1.71
C GLY A 70 0.86 -16.60 3.10
N ILE A 71 2.12 -16.18 3.27
CA ILE A 71 2.61 -15.56 4.49
C ILE A 71 2.05 -14.14 4.57
N VAL A 72 1.39 -13.78 5.67
CA VAL A 72 0.75 -12.46 5.83
C VAL A 72 1.12 -11.83 7.15
N ALA A 73 1.62 -10.59 7.12
CA ALA A 73 1.74 -9.75 8.30
C ALA A 73 0.69 -8.63 8.28
N GLY A 74 0.13 -8.35 9.41
CA GLY A 74 -0.88 -7.32 9.57
C GLY A 74 -1.03 -6.88 11.01
N THR A 75 -2.04 -6.05 11.22
CA THR A 75 -2.36 -5.49 12.53
C THR A 75 -3.80 -5.85 12.87
N SER A 76 -4.00 -6.38 14.05
CA SER A 76 -5.32 -6.67 14.61
C SER A 76 -5.65 -5.68 15.71
N ARG A 77 -6.88 -5.16 15.73
CA ARG A 77 -7.37 -4.25 16.78
C ARG A 77 -8.44 -4.95 17.60
N GLY A 78 -8.21 -5.02 18.92
CA GLY A 78 -9.19 -5.50 19.88
C GLY A 78 -10.39 -4.55 20.01
N ALA A 79 -11.41 -4.99 20.74
CA ALA A 79 -12.58 -4.16 21.07
C ALA A 79 -12.20 -2.94 21.95
N ASP A 80 -11.07 -3.01 22.66
CA ASP A 80 -10.46 -1.93 23.42
C ASP A 80 -9.70 -0.90 22.56
N GLY A 81 -9.61 -1.14 21.23
CA GLY A 81 -8.88 -0.30 20.28
C GLY A 81 -7.37 -0.53 20.25
N VAL A 82 -6.85 -1.46 21.08
CA VAL A 82 -5.41 -1.76 21.13
C VAL A 82 -4.99 -2.51 19.88
N ALA A 83 -3.93 -2.03 19.23
CA ALA A 83 -3.39 -2.59 18.00
C ALA A 83 -2.22 -3.54 18.27
N HIS A 84 -2.28 -4.75 17.75
CA HIS A 84 -1.21 -5.74 17.83
C HIS A 84 -0.84 -6.30 16.47
N ALA A 85 0.45 -6.28 16.18
CA ALA A 85 1.01 -6.91 14.98
C ALA A 85 0.85 -8.43 15.05
N PHE A 86 0.52 -9.03 13.91
CA PHE A 86 0.44 -10.48 13.75
C PHE A 86 1.17 -10.95 12.50
N LEU A 87 1.55 -12.22 12.50
CA LEU A 87 2.04 -12.97 11.34
C LEU A 87 1.15 -14.21 11.16
N TYR A 88 0.61 -14.41 9.96
CA TYR A 88 0.10 -15.68 9.50
C TYR A 88 1.21 -16.38 8.70
N ASP A 89 1.69 -17.54 9.18
CA ASP A 89 2.87 -18.23 8.66
C ASP A 89 2.54 -19.24 7.53
N GLY A 90 1.33 -19.17 6.97
CA GLY A 90 0.80 -20.14 6.00
C GLY A 90 0.00 -21.28 6.66
N SER A 91 0.01 -21.39 8.00
CA SER A 91 -0.70 -22.42 8.76
C SER A 91 -1.48 -21.88 9.95
N LYS A 92 -0.93 -20.92 10.69
CA LYS A 92 -1.51 -20.34 11.90
C LYS A 92 -1.19 -18.87 12.02
N THR A 93 -2.02 -18.14 12.76
CA THR A 93 -1.75 -16.76 13.15
C THR A 93 -0.98 -16.68 14.47
N ILE A 94 0.07 -15.86 14.48
CA ILE A 94 0.99 -15.66 15.60
C ILE A 94 0.94 -14.17 15.96
N GLY A 95 0.66 -13.81 17.23
CA GLY A 95 0.83 -12.45 17.72
C GLY A 95 2.32 -12.15 17.91
N LEU A 96 2.80 -11.04 17.36
CA LEU A 96 4.22 -10.69 17.39
C LEU A 96 4.66 -10.10 18.75
N GLY A 97 3.70 -9.71 19.59
CA GLY A 97 3.97 -8.99 20.85
C GLY A 97 4.30 -7.52 20.62
N THR A 98 5.04 -6.94 21.57
CA THR A 98 5.47 -5.53 21.57
C THR A 98 6.92 -5.42 22.08
N LEU A 99 7.50 -4.23 21.97
CA LEU A 99 8.79 -3.89 22.59
C LEU A 99 8.65 -3.55 24.11
N GLY A 100 7.59 -4.04 24.72
CA GLY A 100 7.31 -3.88 26.16
C GLY A 100 6.27 -2.81 26.51
N GLY A 101 5.73 -2.11 25.52
CA GLY A 101 4.57 -1.22 25.63
C GLY A 101 3.28 -1.91 25.18
N ASP A 102 2.25 -1.13 24.87
CA ASP A 102 0.89 -1.63 24.63
C ASP A 102 0.56 -1.88 23.15
N PHE A 103 1.31 -1.27 22.19
CA PHE A 103 0.95 -1.26 20.79
C PHE A 103 2.05 -1.84 19.90
N SER A 104 1.66 -2.54 18.84
CA SER A 104 2.52 -2.86 17.72
C SER A 104 1.74 -2.87 16.42
N GLN A 105 2.39 -2.48 15.31
CA GLN A 105 1.81 -2.48 13.98
C GLN A 105 2.80 -3.06 12.98
N ALA A 106 2.35 -4.01 12.17
CA ALA A 106 3.12 -4.57 11.08
C ALA A 106 2.89 -3.76 9.79
N MET A 107 3.98 -3.46 9.08
CA MET A 107 3.96 -2.69 7.83
C MET A 107 4.33 -3.51 6.60
N ALA A 108 5.26 -4.46 6.72
CA ALA A 108 5.70 -5.27 5.60
C ALA A 108 6.23 -6.63 6.08
N VAL A 109 6.14 -7.64 5.20
CA VAL A 109 6.68 -8.98 5.41
C VAL A 109 7.48 -9.44 4.19
N ASN A 110 8.56 -10.17 4.40
CA ASN A 110 9.31 -10.81 3.33
C ASN A 110 9.01 -12.32 3.23
N ALA A 111 9.55 -12.98 2.21
CA ALA A 111 9.33 -14.41 1.96
C ALA A 111 9.91 -15.35 3.04
N CYS A 112 10.79 -14.86 3.92
CA CYS A 112 11.29 -15.61 5.07
C CYS A 112 10.35 -15.51 6.29
N GLY A 113 9.26 -14.73 6.19
CA GLY A 113 8.37 -14.43 7.30
C GLY A 113 8.92 -13.37 8.27
N HIS A 114 9.98 -12.65 7.88
CA HIS A 114 10.45 -11.52 8.67
C HIS A 114 9.51 -10.33 8.47
N VAL A 115 9.16 -9.67 9.57
CA VAL A 115 8.20 -8.57 9.58
C VAL A 115 8.88 -7.30 10.10
N THR A 116 8.55 -6.18 9.50
CA THR A 116 8.90 -4.85 10.02
C THR A 116 7.67 -4.00 10.26
N GLY A 117 7.82 -3.01 11.10
CA GLY A 117 6.80 -2.06 11.48
C GLY A 117 7.27 -1.19 12.63
N TRP A 118 6.37 -0.86 13.53
CA TRP A 118 6.67 -0.12 14.74
C TRP A 118 5.98 -0.71 15.97
N SER A 119 6.57 -0.49 17.12
CA SER A 119 6.02 -0.91 18.41
C SER A 119 6.39 0.06 19.50
N THR A 120 5.51 0.20 20.49
CA THR A 120 5.83 0.96 21.69
C THR A 120 6.74 0.17 22.61
N THR A 121 7.76 0.85 23.12
CA THR A 121 8.64 0.36 24.19
C THR A 121 7.97 0.49 25.55
N LYS A 122 8.57 -0.09 26.59
CA LYS A 122 8.12 0.07 27.97
C LYS A 122 8.05 1.53 28.44
N ALA A 123 8.84 2.42 27.82
CA ALA A 123 8.81 3.86 28.09
C ALA A 123 7.69 4.61 27.32
N GLY A 124 6.88 3.91 26.51
CA GLY A 124 5.84 4.51 25.68
C GLY A 124 6.37 5.20 24.41
N ILE A 125 7.62 4.96 24.03
CA ILE A 125 8.28 5.51 22.86
C ILE A 125 8.05 4.55 21.68
N VAL A 126 7.87 5.08 20.46
CA VAL A 126 7.66 4.28 19.26
C VAL A 126 9.00 3.96 18.60
N HIS A 127 9.35 2.69 18.50
CA HIS A 127 10.54 2.23 17.80
C HIS A 127 10.18 1.36 16.60
N ALA A 128 11.00 1.43 15.53
CA ALA A 128 10.99 0.47 14.46
C ALA A 128 11.42 -0.90 14.99
N PHE A 129 10.83 -1.97 14.48
CA PHE A 129 11.21 -3.34 14.84
C PHE A 129 11.51 -4.20 13.61
N LEU A 130 12.31 -5.25 13.83
CA LEU A 130 12.42 -6.44 13.00
C LEU A 130 11.91 -7.62 13.82
N TYR A 131 11.02 -8.43 13.24
CA TYR A 131 10.63 -9.73 13.76
C TYR A 131 11.14 -10.84 12.84
N ASP A 132 11.92 -11.77 13.40
CA ASP A 132 12.49 -12.94 12.71
C ASP A 132 12.28 -14.26 13.48
N GLY A 133 11.22 -14.28 14.29
CA GLY A 133 10.91 -15.28 15.31
C GLY A 133 10.84 -14.67 16.69
N THR A 134 11.53 -13.54 16.90
CA THR A 134 11.46 -12.66 18.08
C THR A 134 11.41 -11.21 17.63
N MET A 135 10.82 -10.33 18.45
CA MET A 135 10.77 -8.91 18.12
C MET A 135 12.04 -8.20 18.60
N HIS A 136 12.81 -7.67 17.64
CA HIS A 136 14.04 -6.92 17.89
C HIS A 136 13.78 -5.43 17.78
N ASP A 137 14.19 -4.68 18.79
CA ASP A 137 14.18 -3.21 18.79
C ASP A 137 15.32 -2.70 17.89
N LEU A 138 14.98 -1.95 16.83
CA LEU A 138 15.97 -1.33 15.96
C LEU A 138 16.45 0.04 16.47
N GLY A 139 15.79 0.56 17.53
CA GLY A 139 16.10 1.87 18.09
C GLY A 139 15.66 3.02 17.19
N THR A 140 16.36 4.16 17.35
CA THR A 140 16.14 5.41 16.61
C THR A 140 17.47 5.99 16.12
N LEU A 141 17.44 7.07 15.36
CA LEU A 141 18.61 7.88 15.01
C LEU A 141 19.00 8.87 16.13
N GLY A 142 18.64 8.54 17.38
CA GLY A 142 18.96 9.31 18.58
C GLY A 142 17.84 10.24 19.07
N GLY A 143 16.71 10.29 18.36
CA GLY A 143 15.51 11.02 18.75
C GLY A 143 14.46 10.11 19.42
N SER A 144 13.19 10.57 19.43
CA SER A 144 12.11 9.91 20.17
C SER A 144 11.46 8.75 19.45
N ASP A 145 11.35 8.76 18.11
CA ASP A 145 10.46 7.85 17.39
C ASP A 145 11.13 7.28 16.13
N ALA A 146 10.73 6.05 15.75
CA ALA A 146 11.11 5.43 14.48
C ALA A 146 10.03 4.45 14.00
N GLU A 147 9.84 4.37 12.67
CA GLU A 147 8.95 3.40 12.02
C GLU A 147 9.66 2.71 10.86
N GLY A 148 9.56 1.37 10.78
CA GLY A 148 9.95 0.59 9.61
C GLY A 148 8.77 0.45 8.65
N THR A 149 8.97 0.77 7.36
CA THR A 149 7.89 0.79 6.35
C THR A 149 7.98 -0.32 5.32
N VAL A 150 9.20 -0.72 4.96
CA VAL A 150 9.48 -1.75 3.94
C VAL A 150 10.60 -2.65 4.40
N ILE A 151 10.51 -3.94 4.08
CA ILE A 151 11.58 -4.92 4.27
C ILE A 151 11.89 -5.64 2.95
N THR A 152 13.17 -5.79 2.62
CA THR A 152 13.62 -6.56 1.45
C THR A 152 13.69 -8.05 1.76
N HIS A 153 13.91 -8.86 0.71
CA HIS A 153 14.14 -10.29 0.85
C HIS A 153 15.34 -10.60 1.77
N CYS A 154 16.39 -9.79 1.73
CA CYS A 154 17.59 -9.96 2.57
C CYS A 154 17.47 -9.33 3.98
N GLY A 155 16.30 -8.79 4.36
CA GLY A 155 16.06 -8.23 5.69
C GLY A 155 16.56 -6.79 5.87
N GLN A 156 16.93 -6.07 4.80
CA GLN A 156 17.14 -4.63 4.88
C GLN A 156 15.78 -3.94 5.08
N ILE A 157 15.76 -2.88 5.90
CA ILE A 157 14.53 -2.15 6.23
C ILE A 157 14.73 -0.66 5.98
N THR A 158 13.77 -0.01 5.38
CA THR A 158 13.69 1.44 5.34
C THR A 158 12.46 1.96 6.08
N GLY A 159 12.50 3.24 6.39
CA GLY A 159 11.44 3.95 7.08
C GLY A 159 11.88 5.35 7.44
N TRP A 160 11.45 5.83 8.59
CA TRP A 160 11.87 7.13 9.11
C TRP A 160 12.17 7.05 10.61
N SER A 161 13.03 7.93 11.08
CA SER A 161 13.36 8.06 12.49
C SER A 161 13.68 9.50 12.86
N ALA A 162 13.26 9.88 14.07
CA ALA A 162 13.71 11.12 14.69
C ALA A 162 15.21 11.03 15.01
N THR A 163 15.92 12.12 14.73
CA THR A 163 17.35 12.30 15.04
C THR A 163 17.52 12.98 16.40
N ALA A 164 18.71 12.91 16.98
CA ALA A 164 19.06 13.65 18.20
C ALA A 164 18.90 15.17 18.07
N ALA A 165 18.96 15.70 16.84
CA ALA A 165 18.74 17.12 16.55
C ALA A 165 17.26 17.50 16.44
N GLY A 166 16.33 16.54 16.60
CA GLY A 166 14.88 16.78 16.54
C GLY A 166 14.31 16.85 15.13
N GLN A 167 15.08 16.52 14.09
CA GLN A 167 14.59 16.34 12.71
C GLN A 167 14.15 14.89 12.50
N THR A 168 13.34 14.64 11.50
CA THR A 168 13.00 13.29 11.04
C THR A 168 13.76 12.99 9.78
N HIS A 169 14.51 11.86 9.77
CA HIS A 169 15.24 11.41 8.60
C HIS A 169 14.80 10.01 8.17
N ALA A 170 14.81 9.78 6.85
CA ALA A 170 14.76 8.43 6.29
C ALA A 170 16.00 7.65 6.76
N PHE A 171 15.82 6.36 7.01
CA PHE A 171 16.92 5.46 7.37
C PHE A 171 16.97 4.23 6.47
N LEU A 172 18.12 3.58 6.45
CA LEU A 172 18.31 2.22 5.97
C LEU A 172 18.93 1.36 7.09
N TYR A 173 18.18 0.34 7.53
CA TYR A 173 18.74 -0.73 8.37
C TYR A 173 19.43 -1.75 7.48
N ASP A 174 20.71 -1.98 7.70
CA ASP A 174 21.59 -2.82 6.89
C ASP A 174 21.76 -4.26 7.41
N GLY A 175 20.92 -4.65 8.38
CA GLY A 175 21.03 -5.91 9.12
C GLY A 175 21.82 -5.78 10.43
N LYS A 176 22.38 -4.60 10.74
CA LYS A 176 23.19 -4.34 11.94
C LYS A 176 22.78 -3.08 12.67
N LYS A 177 22.57 -1.98 11.94
CA LYS A 177 22.23 -0.67 12.51
C LYS A 177 21.36 0.14 11.58
N LEU A 178 20.70 1.16 12.13
CA LEU A 178 20.07 2.21 11.35
C LEU A 178 21.16 3.15 10.81
N ASN A 179 21.17 3.35 9.51
CA ASN A 179 22.00 4.34 8.83
C ASN A 179 21.13 5.52 8.48
N ASP A 180 21.49 6.71 8.96
CA ASP A 180 20.83 7.97 8.63
C ASP A 180 21.11 8.32 7.16
N LEU A 181 20.07 8.51 6.37
CA LEU A 181 20.20 8.88 4.95
C LEU A 181 20.25 10.39 4.74
N GLY A 182 20.04 11.18 5.80
CA GLY A 182 19.96 12.64 5.72
C GLY A 182 18.69 13.13 5.05
N SER A 183 18.75 14.36 4.51
CA SER A 183 17.62 15.01 3.89
C SER A 183 18.06 16.01 2.80
N LEU A 184 17.10 16.58 2.06
CA LEU A 184 17.32 17.70 1.13
C LEU A 184 17.33 19.06 1.83
N GLY A 185 17.40 19.08 3.17
CA GLY A 185 17.50 20.28 3.99
C GLY A 185 16.41 20.45 5.05
N GLY A 186 15.42 19.56 5.07
CA GLY A 186 14.36 19.46 6.08
C GLY A 186 14.19 18.04 6.60
N ASN A 187 12.95 17.59 6.79
CA ASN A 187 12.66 16.19 7.15
C ASN A 187 12.70 15.27 5.92
N SER A 188 12.97 13.96 6.11
CA SER A 188 12.88 12.94 5.05
C SER A 188 12.21 11.66 5.55
N PHE A 189 11.58 10.90 4.62
CA PHE A 189 10.79 9.71 4.92
C PHE A 189 11.01 8.65 3.84
N GLY A 190 11.40 7.43 4.22
CA GLY A 190 11.59 6.30 3.32
C GLY A 190 10.28 5.54 3.12
N ASN A 191 9.81 5.45 1.86
CA ASN A 191 8.54 4.81 1.50
C ASN A 191 8.71 3.53 0.68
N GLY A 192 9.79 3.41 -0.08
CA GLY A 192 10.08 2.29 -0.97
C GLY A 192 11.54 1.85 -0.82
N LEU A 193 11.77 0.56 -1.01
CA LEU A 193 13.08 -0.07 -0.94
C LEU A 193 13.07 -1.29 -1.87
N ASN A 194 14.00 -1.35 -2.82
CA ASN A 194 14.16 -2.50 -3.67
C ASN A 194 15.23 -3.49 -3.14
N ASN A 195 15.33 -4.67 -3.75
CA ASN A 195 16.28 -5.70 -3.31
C ASN A 195 17.76 -5.35 -3.59
N LEU A 196 18.02 -4.28 -4.32
CA LEU A 196 19.37 -3.76 -4.56
C LEU A 196 19.82 -2.73 -3.51
N GLY A 197 19.00 -2.46 -2.50
CA GLY A 197 19.27 -1.48 -1.44
C GLY A 197 19.09 -0.03 -1.88
N VAL A 198 18.25 0.22 -2.89
CA VAL A 198 17.85 1.58 -3.29
C VAL A 198 16.60 1.99 -2.54
N VAL A 199 16.71 3.07 -1.76
CA VAL A 199 15.61 3.66 -0.98
C VAL A 199 15.02 4.82 -1.77
N VAL A 200 13.69 4.92 -1.78
CA VAL A 200 12.96 6.07 -2.30
C VAL A 200 11.93 6.57 -1.29
N GLY A 201 11.56 7.81 -1.42
CA GLY A 201 10.59 8.43 -0.53
C GLY A 201 10.44 9.90 -0.86
N TYR A 202 10.28 10.74 0.14
CA TYR A 202 10.25 12.18 -0.05
C TYR A 202 11.06 12.90 1.02
N SER A 203 11.58 14.05 0.68
CA SER A 203 12.29 14.91 1.60
C SER A 203 11.88 16.36 1.43
N TYR A 204 11.71 17.03 2.54
CA TYR A 204 11.52 18.47 2.56
C TYR A 204 12.84 19.19 2.25
N GLY A 205 12.73 20.31 1.53
CA GLY A 205 13.80 21.27 1.34
C GLY A 205 14.00 22.18 2.57
N PRO A 206 14.93 23.15 2.48
CA PRO A 206 15.21 24.07 3.57
C PRO A 206 13.97 24.80 4.06
N GLY A 207 13.78 24.84 5.39
CA GLY A 207 12.64 25.48 6.02
C GLY A 207 11.29 24.79 5.75
N ASN A 208 11.28 23.57 5.21
CA ASN A 208 10.09 22.81 4.80
C ASN A 208 9.22 23.57 3.76
N ALA A 209 9.84 24.41 2.92
CA ALA A 209 9.14 25.22 1.94
C ALA A 209 8.53 24.40 0.78
N TRP A 210 9.09 23.24 0.48
CA TRP A 210 8.68 22.27 -0.54
C TRP A 210 9.11 20.87 -0.13
N PHE A 211 8.62 19.85 -0.82
CA PHE A 211 9.11 18.48 -0.68
C PHE A 211 9.15 17.80 -2.04
N HIS A 212 10.23 17.06 -2.28
CA HIS A 212 10.43 16.27 -3.50
C HIS A 212 10.68 14.80 -3.20
N ALA A 213 10.30 13.97 -4.16
CA ALA A 213 10.72 12.59 -4.23
C ALA A 213 12.25 12.52 -4.27
N PHE A 214 12.83 11.58 -3.53
CA PHE A 214 14.26 11.32 -3.53
C PHE A 214 14.59 9.87 -3.85
N LEU A 215 15.84 9.64 -4.21
CA LEU A 215 16.47 8.33 -4.33
C LEU A 215 17.79 8.32 -3.56
N TYR A 216 18.04 7.22 -2.85
CA TYR A 216 19.33 6.90 -2.21
C TYR A 216 19.75 5.51 -2.64
N ASP A 217 20.97 5.37 -3.17
CA ASP A 217 21.57 4.09 -3.55
C ASP A 217 22.65 3.67 -2.54
N SER A 218 22.36 2.66 -1.72
CA SER A 218 23.29 2.18 -0.68
C SER A 218 24.57 1.58 -1.22
N ARG A 219 24.60 1.17 -2.50
CA ARG A 219 25.80 0.60 -3.15
C ARG A 219 26.85 1.65 -3.49
N THR A 220 26.41 2.86 -3.76
CA THR A 220 27.30 4.00 -4.07
C THR A 220 27.50 4.90 -2.87
N GLY A 221 26.55 4.92 -1.94
CA GLY A 221 26.51 5.87 -0.83
C GLY A 221 26.29 7.30 -1.31
N GLY A 222 26.56 8.26 -0.46
CA GLY A 222 26.42 9.68 -0.78
C GLY A 222 25.12 10.29 -0.28
N PRO A 223 24.81 11.55 -0.66
CA PRO A 223 23.59 12.24 -0.26
C PRO A 223 22.36 11.72 -1.01
N LEU A 224 21.17 12.10 -0.53
CA LEU A 224 19.93 11.89 -1.27
C LEU A 224 20.01 12.60 -2.64
N VAL A 225 19.56 11.90 -3.67
CA VAL A 225 19.38 12.46 -5.02
C VAL A 225 17.97 13.01 -5.10
N ASP A 226 17.80 14.31 -5.32
CA ASP A 226 16.52 14.95 -5.60
C ASP A 226 16.02 14.52 -6.98
N LEU A 227 14.87 13.85 -7.04
CA LEU A 227 14.24 13.45 -8.30
C LEU A 227 13.46 14.60 -8.94
N GLY A 228 13.23 15.67 -8.19
CA GLY A 228 12.40 16.79 -8.61
C GLY A 228 10.91 16.45 -8.60
N SER A 229 10.16 17.25 -9.35
CA SER A 229 8.73 17.08 -9.54
C SER A 229 8.34 17.56 -10.95
N PRO A 230 7.32 16.98 -11.60
CA PRO A 230 6.74 17.55 -12.81
C PRO A 230 6.23 18.98 -12.57
N VAL A 231 5.54 19.19 -11.45
CA VAL A 231 5.17 20.53 -10.93
C VAL A 231 5.03 20.47 -9.41
N GLY A 232 5.53 21.49 -8.70
CA GLY A 232 5.37 21.64 -7.23
C GLY A 232 6.04 20.54 -6.44
N ASN A 233 5.29 19.90 -5.56
CA ASN A 233 5.78 18.85 -4.64
C ASN A 233 5.64 17.45 -5.24
N SER A 234 6.48 16.49 -4.81
CA SER A 234 6.41 15.09 -5.24
C SER A 234 6.75 14.13 -4.10
N VAL A 235 6.16 12.93 -4.17
CA VAL A 235 6.40 11.82 -3.23
C VAL A 235 6.61 10.55 -4.03
N ALA A 236 7.76 9.89 -3.86
CA ALA A 236 7.96 8.53 -4.34
C ALA A 236 7.28 7.55 -3.38
N VAL A 237 6.50 6.62 -3.93
CA VAL A 237 5.69 5.66 -3.18
C VAL A 237 6.24 4.24 -3.30
N ASP A 238 6.78 3.90 -4.48
CA ASP A 238 7.25 2.55 -4.75
C ASP A 238 8.41 2.54 -5.78
N ILE A 239 9.23 1.48 -5.75
CA ILE A 239 10.38 1.27 -6.64
C ILE A 239 10.51 -0.20 -6.98
N ASN A 240 10.82 -0.54 -8.25
CA ASN A 240 11.16 -1.89 -8.66
C ASN A 240 12.69 -2.12 -8.71
N ASP A 241 13.12 -3.36 -8.95
CA ASP A 241 14.54 -3.71 -9.01
C ASP A 241 15.26 -3.18 -10.28
N ALA A 242 14.51 -2.71 -11.29
CA ALA A 242 15.06 -1.99 -12.45
C ALA A 242 15.37 -0.52 -12.13
N GLY A 243 15.01 -0.02 -10.93
CA GLY A 243 15.22 1.36 -10.51
C GLY A 243 14.16 2.34 -11.04
N GLN A 244 13.05 1.82 -11.59
CA GLN A 244 11.90 2.63 -11.94
C GLN A 244 11.12 2.97 -10.67
N VAL A 245 10.76 4.26 -10.50
CA VAL A 245 10.09 4.79 -9.30
C VAL A 245 8.76 5.38 -9.70
N THR A 246 7.72 5.08 -8.94
CA THR A 246 6.40 5.69 -9.11
C THR A 246 5.94 6.41 -7.85
N GLY A 247 5.00 7.31 -8.04
CA GLY A 247 4.42 8.08 -6.97
C GLY A 247 3.49 9.17 -7.48
N TRP A 248 3.35 10.22 -6.70
CA TRP A 248 2.46 11.31 -7.02
C TRP A 248 3.14 12.68 -6.87
N PHE A 249 2.57 13.68 -7.53
CA PHE A 249 2.99 15.08 -7.42
C PHE A 249 1.77 16.00 -7.33
N ARG A 250 1.98 17.22 -6.81
CA ARG A 250 0.92 18.23 -6.69
C ARG A 250 1.48 19.63 -6.63
N ASN A 251 0.81 20.57 -7.30
CA ASN A 251 1.11 22.00 -7.20
C ASN A 251 0.11 22.68 -6.25
N GLY A 252 0.57 23.06 -5.06
CA GLY A 252 -0.28 23.64 -4.02
C GLY A 252 -1.47 22.74 -3.66
N GLU A 253 -2.67 23.29 -3.66
CA GLU A 253 -3.94 22.56 -3.44
C GLU A 253 -4.57 22.01 -4.75
N GLY A 254 -3.83 22.05 -5.85
CA GLY A 254 -4.26 21.50 -7.13
C GLY A 254 -4.47 19.98 -7.11
N PRO A 255 -4.99 19.40 -8.21
CA PRO A 255 -5.17 17.98 -8.32
C PRO A 255 -3.84 17.22 -8.20
N ILE A 256 -3.92 15.99 -7.70
CA ILE A 256 -2.76 15.08 -7.62
C ILE A 256 -2.52 14.51 -9.03
N GLY A 257 -1.26 14.50 -9.49
CA GLY A 257 -0.81 13.80 -10.68
C GLY A 257 0.04 12.59 -10.32
N ALA A 258 0.03 11.56 -11.16
CA ALA A 258 0.87 10.38 -11.01
C ALA A 258 2.13 10.52 -11.88
N PHE A 259 3.27 10.02 -11.39
CA PHE A 259 4.52 10.04 -12.14
C PHE A 259 5.19 8.67 -12.26
N LEU A 260 6.03 8.55 -13.28
CA LEU A 260 7.05 7.52 -13.41
C LEU A 260 8.42 8.20 -13.55
N TYR A 261 9.39 7.77 -12.73
CA TYR A 261 10.80 8.11 -12.91
C TYR A 261 11.54 6.91 -13.45
N GLU A 262 12.25 7.12 -14.56
CA GLU A 262 13.11 6.14 -15.19
C GLU A 262 14.22 6.84 -16.01
N LEU A 263 15.38 6.20 -16.14
CA LEU A 263 16.51 6.72 -16.94
C LEU A 263 16.90 8.16 -16.56
N GLY A 264 16.82 8.52 -15.28
CA GLY A 264 17.18 9.84 -14.77
C GLY A 264 16.14 10.94 -15.01
N LYS A 265 14.90 10.58 -15.44
CA LYS A 265 13.85 11.56 -15.73
C LYS A 265 12.55 11.20 -15.01
N ILE A 266 11.97 12.20 -14.34
CA ILE A 266 10.61 12.13 -13.83
C ILE A 266 9.64 12.67 -14.89
N ARG A 267 8.51 11.96 -15.09
CA ARG A 267 7.49 12.38 -16.04
C ARG A 267 6.09 12.12 -15.49
N ASP A 268 5.18 13.02 -15.79
CA ASP A 268 3.74 12.83 -15.59
C ASP A 268 3.24 11.70 -16.50
N ILE A 269 2.47 10.76 -15.97
CA ILE A 269 1.89 9.65 -16.72
C ILE A 269 0.44 9.89 -17.14
N GLY A 270 -0.09 11.10 -16.84
CA GLY A 270 -1.43 11.52 -17.24
C GLY A 270 -2.55 11.00 -16.36
N THR A 271 -3.76 11.03 -16.90
CA THR A 271 -5.00 10.60 -16.23
C THR A 271 -5.89 9.82 -17.18
N LEU A 272 -7.01 9.27 -16.70
CA LEU A 272 -8.07 8.69 -17.50
C LEU A 272 -9.02 9.75 -18.08
N GLY A 273 -8.55 11.00 -18.23
CA GLY A 273 -9.29 12.12 -18.81
C GLY A 273 -9.92 13.04 -17.77
N GLY A 274 -9.83 12.75 -16.50
CA GLY A 274 -10.31 13.59 -15.40
C GLY A 274 -9.21 14.45 -14.77
N ALA A 275 -9.49 15.00 -13.60
CA ALA A 275 -8.67 16.04 -12.98
C ALA A 275 -7.35 15.53 -12.38
N GLY A 276 -7.25 14.26 -11.99
CA GLY A 276 -6.04 13.77 -11.31
C GLY A 276 -5.87 12.26 -11.35
N ALA A 277 -4.66 11.81 -10.95
CA ALA A 277 -4.30 10.42 -10.78
C ALA A 277 -3.30 10.26 -9.62
N GLU A 278 -3.34 9.13 -8.94
CA GLU A 278 -2.40 8.74 -7.89
C GLU A 278 -1.89 7.33 -8.16
N ALA A 279 -0.57 7.18 -8.29
CA ALA A 279 0.08 5.88 -8.42
C ALA A 279 0.45 5.33 -7.04
N VAL A 280 0.22 4.04 -6.82
CA VAL A 280 0.42 3.38 -5.52
C VAL A 280 1.43 2.23 -5.56
N ALA A 281 1.62 1.56 -6.70
CA ALA A 281 2.55 0.45 -6.82
C ALA A 281 3.11 0.32 -8.24
N ILE A 282 4.31 -0.30 -8.33
CA ILE A 282 4.97 -0.67 -9.58
C ILE A 282 5.51 -2.10 -9.48
N ASN A 283 5.32 -2.92 -10.50
CA ASN A 283 5.90 -4.27 -10.53
C ASN A 283 7.24 -4.33 -11.27
N GLY A 284 7.88 -5.52 -11.26
CA GLY A 284 9.16 -5.74 -11.93
C GLY A 284 9.15 -5.55 -13.45
N ALA A 285 7.99 -5.62 -14.09
CA ALA A 285 7.82 -5.35 -15.52
C ALA A 285 7.60 -3.86 -15.84
N GLY A 286 7.56 -2.98 -14.83
CA GLY A 286 7.34 -1.54 -14.99
C GLY A 286 5.87 -1.15 -15.14
N LEU A 287 4.93 -2.07 -14.88
CA LEU A 287 3.51 -1.74 -14.83
C LEU A 287 3.21 -0.96 -13.56
N VAL A 288 2.63 0.24 -13.70
CA VAL A 288 2.21 1.10 -12.58
C VAL A 288 0.70 0.99 -12.40
N VAL A 289 0.26 0.89 -11.16
CA VAL A 289 -1.16 0.86 -10.80
C VAL A 289 -1.52 1.95 -9.79
N GLY A 290 -2.80 2.28 -9.74
CA GLY A 290 -3.33 3.27 -8.83
C GLY A 290 -4.77 3.65 -9.17
N MET A 291 -5.15 4.88 -8.86
CA MET A 291 -6.49 5.41 -9.11
C MET A 291 -6.40 6.70 -9.91
N SER A 292 -7.32 6.89 -10.86
CA SER A 292 -7.42 8.12 -11.65
C SER A 292 -8.88 8.54 -11.84
N ALA A 293 -9.08 9.85 -11.84
CA ALA A 293 -10.33 10.43 -12.26
C ALA A 293 -10.53 10.25 -13.78
N THR A 294 -11.75 9.97 -14.19
CA THR A 294 -12.19 9.88 -15.58
C THR A 294 -12.87 11.17 -16.05
N ALA A 295 -13.08 11.33 -17.33
CA ALA A 295 -13.71 12.53 -17.90
C ALA A 295 -15.14 12.78 -17.41
N ASP A 296 -15.86 11.74 -16.97
CA ASP A 296 -17.21 11.83 -16.38
C ASP A 296 -17.21 12.15 -14.88
N GLY A 297 -16.02 12.37 -14.27
CA GLY A 297 -15.84 12.66 -12.86
C GLY A 297 -15.83 11.44 -11.95
N SER A 298 -15.96 10.23 -12.48
CA SER A 298 -15.79 8.98 -11.72
C SER A 298 -14.31 8.74 -11.38
N ASN A 299 -14.05 7.88 -10.39
CA ASN A 299 -12.70 7.38 -10.11
C ASN A 299 -12.57 5.91 -10.50
N ARG A 300 -11.51 5.57 -11.20
CA ARG A 300 -11.21 4.20 -11.65
C ARG A 300 -9.80 3.79 -11.29
N GLY A 301 -9.65 2.54 -10.93
CA GLY A 301 -8.34 1.89 -10.93
C GLY A 301 -7.75 1.92 -12.34
N PHE A 302 -6.44 2.10 -12.43
CA PHE A 302 -5.72 2.11 -13.70
C PHE A 302 -4.52 1.17 -13.69
N VAL A 303 -4.10 0.77 -14.89
CA VAL A 303 -2.79 0.18 -15.18
C VAL A 303 -2.12 1.06 -16.24
N TYR A 304 -0.88 1.47 -15.99
CA TYR A 304 -0.04 2.19 -16.95
C TYR A 304 1.10 1.28 -17.38
N ASP A 305 1.30 1.10 -18.69
CA ASP A 305 2.23 0.13 -19.27
C ASP A 305 3.55 0.75 -19.77
N GLY A 306 3.86 1.96 -19.33
CA GLY A 306 5.02 2.73 -19.79
C GLY A 306 4.68 3.72 -20.91
N THR A 307 3.53 3.56 -21.59
CA THR A 307 3.08 4.39 -22.70
C THR A 307 1.66 4.92 -22.51
N THR A 308 0.73 4.07 -22.10
CA THR A 308 -0.69 4.40 -21.99
C THR A 308 -1.26 4.03 -20.62
N MET A 309 -2.15 4.87 -20.12
CA MET A 309 -2.94 4.59 -18.92
C MET A 309 -4.29 3.98 -19.36
N ALA A 310 -4.58 2.78 -18.91
CA ALA A 310 -5.82 2.07 -19.18
C ALA A 310 -6.62 1.88 -17.89
N SER A 311 -7.94 2.12 -17.94
CA SER A 311 -8.84 1.82 -16.83
C SER A 311 -9.01 0.30 -16.66
N ILE A 312 -9.05 -0.17 -15.41
CA ILE A 312 -9.46 -1.56 -15.11
C ILE A 312 -10.99 -1.74 -15.21
N GLY A 313 -11.76 -0.65 -15.38
CA GLY A 313 -13.22 -0.66 -15.40
C GLY A 313 -13.84 -0.57 -14.00
N ALA A 314 -15.13 -0.86 -13.91
CA ALA A 314 -15.89 -1.08 -12.67
C ALA A 314 -16.88 -2.24 -12.85
N LEU A 315 -17.33 -2.83 -11.75
CA LEU A 315 -18.38 -3.84 -11.77
C LEU A 315 -19.71 -3.24 -12.26
N PRO A 316 -20.64 -4.05 -12.81
CA PRO A 316 -21.95 -3.60 -13.22
C PRO A 316 -22.68 -2.82 -12.12
N GLY A 317 -23.30 -1.70 -12.47
CA GLY A 317 -23.96 -0.78 -11.54
C GLY A 317 -23.02 0.18 -10.81
N GLY A 318 -21.74 -0.10 -10.75
CA GLY A 318 -20.75 0.71 -10.04
C GLY A 318 -20.13 1.82 -10.89
N ASN A 319 -19.78 2.91 -10.22
CA ASN A 319 -19.09 4.06 -10.81
C ASN A 319 -17.69 4.31 -10.22
N PHE A 320 -17.17 3.36 -9.42
CA PHE A 320 -15.90 3.49 -8.71
C PHE A 320 -15.12 2.18 -8.74
N SER A 321 -13.78 2.26 -8.88
CA SER A 321 -12.86 1.16 -8.62
C SER A 321 -11.49 1.66 -8.19
N THR A 322 -10.73 0.81 -7.50
CA THR A 322 -9.33 1.05 -7.12
C THR A 322 -8.45 -0.07 -7.64
N ALA A 323 -7.15 0.23 -7.81
CA ALA A 323 -6.09 -0.75 -7.99
C ALA A 323 -5.06 -0.51 -6.87
N GLU A 324 -5.03 -1.41 -5.88
CA GLU A 324 -4.25 -1.26 -4.64
C GLU A 324 -2.87 -1.90 -4.73
N ALA A 325 -2.78 -3.04 -5.39
CA ALA A 325 -1.55 -3.80 -5.51
C ALA A 325 -1.49 -4.53 -6.85
N ILE A 326 -0.26 -4.81 -7.29
CA ILE A 326 0.04 -5.58 -8.49
C ILE A 326 1.18 -6.55 -8.19
N ASN A 327 1.08 -7.79 -8.69
CA ASN A 327 2.16 -8.76 -8.58
C ASN A 327 3.05 -8.82 -9.85
N ALA A 328 4.10 -9.68 -9.82
CA ALA A 328 5.03 -9.82 -10.92
C ALA A 328 4.36 -10.30 -12.23
N SER A 329 3.28 -11.10 -12.16
CA SER A 329 2.55 -11.58 -13.34
C SER A 329 1.58 -10.55 -13.95
N GLY A 330 1.39 -9.39 -13.28
CA GLY A 330 0.45 -8.35 -13.70
C GLY A 330 -0.98 -8.59 -13.20
N LEU A 331 -1.18 -9.47 -12.21
CA LEU A 331 -2.45 -9.57 -11.49
C LEU A 331 -2.59 -8.36 -10.57
N VAL A 332 -3.58 -7.53 -10.86
CA VAL A 332 -3.97 -6.35 -10.09
C VAL A 332 -5.13 -6.71 -9.16
N VAL A 333 -5.12 -6.19 -7.95
CA VAL A 333 -6.21 -6.36 -6.98
C VAL A 333 -6.64 -5.03 -6.39
N GLY A 334 -7.89 -4.96 -5.94
CA GLY A 334 -8.47 -3.74 -5.36
C GLY A 334 -9.94 -3.91 -5.01
N ALA A 335 -10.70 -2.85 -5.16
CA ALA A 335 -12.14 -2.85 -4.93
C ALA A 335 -12.89 -2.21 -6.10
N SER A 336 -14.15 -2.58 -6.27
CA SER A 336 -15.10 -1.89 -7.15
C SER A 336 -16.45 -1.79 -6.49
N ALA A 337 -17.10 -0.63 -6.67
CA ALA A 337 -18.49 -0.47 -6.27
C ALA A 337 -19.40 -1.31 -7.17
N THR A 338 -20.52 -1.73 -6.59
CA THR A 338 -21.72 -2.23 -7.27
C THR A 338 -22.87 -1.25 -6.96
N ASP A 339 -24.10 -1.59 -7.31
CA ASP A 339 -25.28 -0.79 -6.95
C ASP A 339 -25.52 -0.72 -5.42
N THR A 340 -25.03 -1.68 -4.66
CA THR A 340 -25.36 -1.85 -3.24
C THR A 340 -24.16 -1.71 -2.31
N GLU A 341 -23.00 -2.21 -2.69
CA GLU A 341 -21.81 -2.26 -1.83
C GLU A 341 -20.51 -2.33 -2.64
N ALA A 342 -19.37 -2.30 -1.96
CA ALA A 342 -18.07 -2.51 -2.58
C ALA A 342 -17.70 -3.99 -2.54
N HIS A 343 -17.16 -4.50 -3.64
CA HIS A 343 -16.64 -5.87 -3.77
C HIS A 343 -15.14 -5.86 -4.04
N ALA A 344 -14.45 -6.84 -3.46
CA ALA A 344 -13.06 -7.14 -3.80
C ALA A 344 -12.97 -7.62 -5.24
N VAL A 345 -12.04 -7.05 -6.01
CA VAL A 345 -11.86 -7.36 -7.42
C VAL A 345 -10.43 -7.74 -7.74
N SER A 346 -10.27 -8.49 -8.83
CA SER A 346 -9.01 -8.70 -9.51
C SER A 346 -9.11 -8.28 -10.97
N TRP A 347 -7.96 -7.94 -11.56
CA TRP A 347 -7.88 -7.61 -12.97
C TRP A 347 -6.61 -8.17 -13.58
N THR A 348 -6.71 -8.68 -14.79
CA THR A 348 -5.58 -9.00 -15.67
C THR A 348 -5.87 -8.46 -17.08
N ARG A 349 -4.83 -8.25 -17.87
CA ARG A 349 -5.03 -7.85 -19.30
C ARG A 349 -5.86 -8.89 -20.09
N ARG A 350 -5.78 -10.17 -19.70
CA ARG A 350 -6.49 -11.25 -20.38
C ARG A 350 -7.94 -11.36 -19.95
N ASP A 351 -8.21 -11.29 -18.64
CA ASP A 351 -9.53 -11.63 -18.09
C ASP A 351 -10.41 -10.39 -17.83
N GLY A 352 -9.81 -9.17 -17.89
CA GLY A 352 -10.50 -7.95 -17.48
C GLY A 352 -10.74 -7.89 -15.99
N LEU A 353 -11.72 -7.07 -15.58
CA LEU A 353 -12.14 -6.94 -14.19
C LEU A 353 -13.05 -8.11 -13.79
N VAL A 354 -12.72 -8.73 -12.67
CA VAL A 354 -13.41 -9.91 -12.12
C VAL A 354 -13.78 -9.66 -10.67
N ASP A 355 -15.04 -9.90 -10.31
CA ASP A 355 -15.49 -9.96 -8.92
C ASP A 355 -14.93 -11.21 -8.26
N LEU A 356 -14.17 -11.04 -7.18
CA LEU A 356 -13.57 -12.17 -6.46
C LEU A 356 -14.63 -12.99 -5.70
N ASN A 357 -15.82 -12.43 -5.42
CA ASN A 357 -16.93 -13.19 -4.84
C ASN A 357 -17.42 -14.30 -5.77
N ASP A 358 -17.33 -14.11 -7.09
CA ASP A 358 -17.69 -15.13 -8.09
C ASP A 358 -16.63 -16.24 -8.27
N ARG A 359 -15.50 -16.10 -7.57
CA ARG A 359 -14.34 -17.02 -7.68
C ARG A 359 -14.10 -17.86 -6.44
N LEU A 360 -15.02 -17.84 -5.49
CA LEU A 360 -14.87 -18.58 -4.25
C LEU A 360 -15.31 -20.03 -4.40
N HIS A 361 -14.50 -20.93 -3.87
CA HIS A 361 -14.86 -22.35 -3.72
C HIS A 361 -15.46 -22.58 -2.33
N ALA A 362 -16.71 -23.04 -2.28
CA ALA A 362 -17.43 -23.36 -1.05
C ALA A 362 -17.29 -22.29 0.07
N PRO A 363 -17.62 -21.01 -0.21
CA PRO A 363 -17.46 -19.95 0.79
C PRO A 363 -18.39 -20.18 1.99
N PRO A 364 -18.02 -19.68 3.18
CA PRO A 364 -18.93 -19.59 4.32
C PRO A 364 -20.22 -18.83 3.95
N ALA A 365 -21.35 -19.23 4.55
CA ALA A 365 -22.64 -18.59 4.30
C ALA A 365 -22.59 -17.10 4.68
N GLY A 366 -23.07 -16.23 3.78
CA GLY A 366 -23.13 -14.79 3.98
C GLY A 366 -21.76 -14.07 3.97
N LEU A 367 -20.70 -14.75 3.56
CA LEU A 367 -19.40 -14.09 3.37
C LEU A 367 -19.44 -13.20 2.14
N VAL A 368 -18.98 -11.94 2.30
CA VAL A 368 -18.78 -10.98 1.20
C VAL A 368 -17.34 -10.47 1.27
N LEU A 369 -16.62 -10.59 0.16
CA LEU A 369 -15.31 -9.99 -0.04
C LEU A 369 -15.47 -8.53 -0.45
N VAL A 370 -15.06 -7.61 0.40
CA VAL A 370 -15.31 -6.17 0.22
C VAL A 370 -14.15 -5.45 -0.46
N HIS A 371 -12.91 -5.83 -0.15
CA HIS A 371 -11.72 -5.13 -0.65
C HIS A 371 -10.51 -6.07 -0.70
N ALA A 372 -9.83 -6.16 -1.83
CA ALA A 372 -8.56 -6.85 -1.95
C ALA A 372 -7.41 -5.87 -1.69
N LEU A 373 -6.57 -6.17 -0.69
CA LEU A 373 -5.60 -5.26 -0.10
C LEU A 373 -4.18 -5.50 -0.62
N ALA A 374 -3.83 -6.76 -0.89
CA ALA A 374 -2.48 -7.17 -1.26
C ALA A 374 -2.51 -8.46 -2.07
N VAL A 375 -1.53 -8.67 -2.93
CA VAL A 375 -1.38 -9.86 -3.78
C VAL A 375 0.07 -10.31 -3.83
N ALA A 376 0.31 -11.62 -3.66
CA ALA A 376 1.62 -12.25 -3.80
C ALA A 376 1.85 -12.75 -5.24
N ASP A 377 3.11 -13.03 -5.60
CA ASP A 377 3.47 -13.48 -6.95
C ASP A 377 2.93 -14.86 -7.30
N ASP A 378 2.68 -15.70 -6.31
CA ASP A 378 2.07 -17.01 -6.44
C ASP A 378 0.52 -16.98 -6.44
N GLY A 379 -0.07 -15.78 -6.45
CA GLY A 379 -1.50 -15.55 -6.63
C GLY A 379 -2.35 -15.60 -5.35
N TYR A 380 -1.75 -15.72 -4.17
CA TYR A 380 -2.48 -15.49 -2.91
C TYR A 380 -2.90 -14.02 -2.80
N ILE A 381 -4.11 -13.77 -2.28
CA ILE A 381 -4.68 -12.43 -2.14
C ILE A 381 -5.16 -12.23 -0.71
N VAL A 382 -4.77 -11.13 -0.07
CA VAL A 382 -5.38 -10.71 1.21
C VAL A 382 -6.58 -9.84 0.92
N VAL A 383 -7.70 -10.18 1.55
CA VAL A 383 -8.97 -9.46 1.40
C VAL A 383 -9.54 -9.05 2.74
N ARG A 384 -10.20 -7.90 2.76
CA ARG A 384 -11.16 -7.52 3.80
C ARG A 384 -12.51 -8.11 3.41
N THR A 385 -13.18 -8.70 4.37
CA THR A 385 -14.53 -9.25 4.23
C THR A 385 -15.48 -8.55 5.20
N ASN A 386 -16.77 -8.79 5.07
CA ASN A 386 -17.77 -8.40 6.06
C ASN A 386 -17.62 -9.11 7.42
N GLN A 387 -16.72 -10.10 7.52
CA GLN A 387 -16.46 -10.90 8.73
C GLN A 387 -15.02 -10.74 9.26
N GLY A 388 -14.21 -9.85 8.68
CA GLY A 388 -12.81 -9.61 9.05
C GLY A 388 -11.83 -9.79 7.90
N LEU A 389 -10.57 -10.15 8.21
CA LEU A 389 -9.55 -10.42 7.21
C LEU A 389 -9.58 -11.88 6.76
N ALA A 390 -9.35 -12.10 5.48
CA ALA A 390 -9.15 -13.45 4.93
C ALA A 390 -8.01 -13.48 3.91
N LEU A 391 -7.42 -14.64 3.76
CA LEU A 391 -6.48 -14.98 2.71
C LEU A 391 -7.19 -15.86 1.67
N LEU A 392 -7.14 -15.46 0.42
CA LEU A 392 -7.60 -16.26 -0.71
C LEU A 392 -6.43 -17.09 -1.22
N LYS A 393 -6.56 -18.41 -1.10
CA LYS A 393 -5.58 -19.38 -1.61
C LYS A 393 -6.00 -19.84 -2.99
N PRO A 394 -5.18 -19.61 -4.05
CA PRO A 394 -5.52 -20.06 -5.39
C PRO A 394 -5.56 -21.60 -5.45
N ARG A 395 -6.58 -22.14 -6.10
CA ARG A 395 -6.72 -23.58 -6.38
C ARG A 395 -6.00 -23.90 -7.70
N LYS A 396 -5.25 -24.98 -7.68
CA LYS A 396 -4.54 -25.51 -8.87
C LYS A 396 -5.48 -26.31 -9.75
#